data_5d4009731e7a083f3d4e11781ebec080
#
_entry.id   5d4009731e7a083f3d4e11781ebec080
#
_cell.length_a   1.000
_cell.length_b   1.000
_cell.length_c   1.000
_cell.angle_alpha   90.00
_cell.angle_beta   90.00
_cell.angle_gamma   90.00
#
_symmetry.space_group_name_H-M   'P 1'
#
loop_
_entity.id
_entity.type
_entity.pdbx_description
1 polymer ?
#
loop_
_entity_poly.entity_id
_entity_poly.type
_entity_poly.pdbx_seq_one_letter_code
_entity_poly.pdbx_strand_id
1 'polypeptide(L)'
;MEDKYILEKEYSISADTFREAYRAYQKKYVYPKSYIFMTIFLVLSADFIYAAFKDNSNYFAYILIVLCLALAFREWYNPRRIRRSLVETVQEMGDPVYRIGVGDGFVDISTVSAPEGIEDEDGEEESSAEDDAPEPTRIPVDEKMKVLEYSEFFLLLYGKQVFYIVPKKGFTDKECEILRNIKK
;
A
#
# COMPACT_ATOMS: atom_id res chain seq x y z
N MET A 1 -21.39 5.74 -24.44
CA MET A 1 -22.00 6.65 -23.44
C MET A 1 -20.82 7.32 -22.76
N GLU A 2 -20.68 8.64 -22.89
CA GLU A 2 -19.66 9.35 -22.11
C GLU A 2 -20.08 9.28 -20.64
N ASP A 3 -19.29 8.59 -19.84
CA ASP A 3 -19.49 8.52 -18.40
C ASP A 3 -19.29 9.93 -17.83
N LYS A 4 -20.33 10.51 -17.28
CA LYS A 4 -20.29 11.89 -16.76
C LYS A 4 -19.58 11.91 -15.42
N TYR A 5 -18.38 12.45 -15.38
CA TYR A 5 -17.66 12.68 -14.12
C TYR A 5 -18.23 13.89 -13.35
N ILE A 6 -18.40 13.72 -12.07
CA ILE A 6 -18.75 14.79 -11.12
C ILE A 6 -17.48 15.59 -10.75
N LEU A 7 -16.35 14.87 -10.71
CA LEU A 7 -15.02 15.42 -10.47
C LEU A 7 -14.04 14.71 -11.39
N GLU A 8 -13.23 15.46 -12.10
CA GLU A 8 -12.09 14.94 -12.85
C GLU A 8 -10.90 15.84 -12.60
N LYS A 9 -9.76 15.25 -12.19
CA LYS A 9 -8.58 16.02 -11.85
C LYS A 9 -7.30 15.22 -11.93
N GLU A 10 -6.26 15.88 -12.42
CA GLU A 10 -4.90 15.36 -12.40
C GLU A 10 -4.18 15.80 -11.12
N TYR A 11 -3.36 14.92 -10.59
CA TYR A 11 -2.56 15.17 -9.40
C TYR A 11 -1.26 14.36 -9.43
N SER A 12 -0.23 14.85 -8.76
CA SER A 12 1.02 14.13 -8.56
C SER A 12 1.17 13.70 -7.11
N ILE A 13 1.87 12.59 -6.90
CA ILE A 13 2.16 12.07 -5.57
C ILE A 13 3.65 12.21 -5.31
N SER A 14 4.02 13.12 -4.40
CA SER A 14 5.40 13.23 -3.96
C SER A 14 5.80 12.03 -3.08
N ALA A 15 7.09 11.67 -3.10
CA ALA A 15 7.62 10.57 -2.29
C ALA A 15 7.34 10.74 -0.79
N ASP A 16 7.30 11.98 -0.28
CA ASP A 16 6.96 12.23 1.12
C ASP A 16 5.49 11.96 1.41
N THR A 17 4.58 12.40 0.54
CA THR A 17 3.14 12.08 0.65
C THR A 17 2.92 10.57 0.58
N PHE A 18 3.60 9.90 -0.34
CA PHE A 18 3.55 8.44 -0.47
C PHE A 18 4.03 7.75 0.82
N ARG A 19 5.16 8.19 1.38
CA ARG A 19 5.73 7.65 2.63
C ARG A 19 4.75 7.75 3.79
N GLU A 20 4.10 8.90 3.95
CA GLU A 20 3.12 9.12 5.02
C GLU A 20 1.85 8.29 4.82
N ALA A 21 1.33 8.27 3.61
CA ALA A 21 0.14 7.51 3.26
C ALA A 21 0.36 6.00 3.44
N TYR A 22 1.50 5.48 2.95
CA TYR A 22 1.85 4.08 3.12
C TYR A 22 2.07 3.71 4.59
N ARG A 23 2.68 4.62 5.39
CA ARG A 23 2.82 4.43 6.83
C ARG A 23 1.47 4.37 7.54
N ALA A 24 0.52 5.24 7.15
CA ALA A 24 -0.84 5.24 7.69
C ALA A 24 -1.57 3.92 7.36
N TYR A 25 -1.44 3.46 6.11
CA TYR A 25 -1.94 2.15 5.68
C TYR A 25 -1.34 1.00 6.50
N GLN A 26 0.00 0.96 6.63
CA GLN A 26 0.69 -0.06 7.42
C GLN A 26 0.25 -0.08 8.88
N LYS A 27 0.09 1.10 9.48
CA LYS A 27 -0.34 1.23 10.88
C LYS A 27 -1.71 0.61 11.11
N LYS A 28 -2.62 0.71 10.13
CA LYS A 28 -3.98 0.22 10.25
C LYS A 28 -4.14 -1.25 9.86
N TYR A 29 -3.42 -1.74 8.86
CA TYR A 29 -3.68 -3.05 8.25
C TYR A 29 -2.53 -4.05 8.34
N VAL A 30 -1.28 -3.59 8.39
CA VAL A 30 -0.09 -4.45 8.36
C VAL A 30 0.45 -4.69 9.76
N TYR A 31 0.74 -3.63 10.50
CA TYR A 31 1.35 -3.75 11.84
C TYR A 31 0.55 -4.58 12.84
N PRO A 32 -0.79 -4.48 12.93
CA PRO A 32 -1.53 -5.31 13.88
C PRO A 32 -1.29 -6.79 13.65
N LYS A 33 -1.26 -7.23 12.39
CA LYS A 33 -0.99 -8.63 12.05
C LYS A 33 0.45 -9.03 12.37
N SER A 34 1.43 -8.23 11.95
CA SER A 34 2.85 -8.49 12.24
C SER A 34 3.12 -8.56 13.74
N TYR A 35 2.53 -7.69 14.55
CA TYR A 35 2.70 -7.72 16.01
C TYR A 35 2.07 -8.98 16.64
N ILE A 36 0.93 -9.45 16.14
CA ILE A 36 0.32 -10.70 16.62
C ILE A 36 1.29 -11.88 16.35
N PHE A 37 1.78 -12.01 15.11
CA PHE A 37 2.71 -13.08 14.77
C PHE A 37 4.03 -12.97 15.54
N MET A 38 4.58 -11.78 15.68
CA MET A 38 5.77 -11.53 16.48
C MET A 38 5.58 -12.00 17.93
N THR A 39 4.43 -11.66 18.54
CA THR A 39 4.11 -12.07 19.93
C THR A 39 3.99 -13.59 20.02
N ILE A 40 3.36 -14.26 19.07
CA ILE A 40 3.27 -15.73 19.04
C ILE A 40 4.66 -16.35 19.01
N PHE A 41 5.55 -15.88 18.11
CA PHE A 41 6.92 -16.42 18.03
C PHE A 41 7.74 -16.16 19.30
N LEU A 42 7.55 -15.01 19.96
CA LEU A 42 8.22 -14.72 21.23
C LEU A 42 7.74 -15.64 22.36
N VAL A 43 6.44 -15.92 22.44
CA VAL A 43 5.88 -16.86 23.42
C VAL A 43 6.41 -18.26 23.19
N LEU A 44 6.38 -18.73 21.92
CA LEU A 44 6.95 -20.04 21.56
C LEU A 44 8.45 -20.12 21.89
N SER A 45 9.20 -19.06 21.64
CA SER A 45 10.62 -19.01 22.01
C SER A 45 10.82 -19.16 23.52
N ALA A 46 9.97 -18.50 24.33
CA ALA A 46 10.03 -18.62 25.79
C ALA A 46 9.73 -20.06 26.27
N ASP A 47 8.76 -20.75 25.65
CA ASP A 47 8.46 -22.15 25.95
C ASP A 47 9.64 -23.07 25.61
N PHE A 48 10.29 -22.86 24.46
CA PHE A 48 11.48 -23.63 24.11
C PHE A 48 12.67 -23.34 24.98
N ILE A 49 12.85 -22.10 25.45
CA ILE A 49 13.87 -21.73 26.45
C ILE A 49 13.61 -22.51 27.74
N TYR A 50 12.37 -22.55 28.22
CA TYR A 50 12.01 -23.32 29.39
C TYR A 50 12.30 -24.83 29.23
N ALA A 51 11.95 -25.39 28.06
CA ALA A 51 12.26 -26.80 27.73
C ALA A 51 13.77 -27.07 27.73
N ALA A 52 14.57 -26.17 27.18
CA ALA A 52 16.03 -26.27 27.16
C ALA A 52 16.66 -26.21 28.57
N PHE A 53 16.09 -25.42 29.47
CA PHE A 53 16.53 -25.38 30.90
C PHE A 53 16.21 -26.67 31.64
N LYS A 54 15.10 -27.35 31.28
CA LYS A 54 14.68 -28.60 31.90
C LYS A 54 15.52 -29.78 31.42
N ASP A 55 15.89 -29.80 30.15
CA ASP A 55 16.71 -30.82 29.51
C ASP A 55 17.78 -30.18 28.64
N ASN A 56 18.97 -30.03 29.19
CA ASN A 56 20.11 -29.40 28.52
C ASN A 56 20.64 -30.21 27.33
N SER A 57 20.27 -31.48 27.20
CA SER A 57 20.63 -32.35 26.06
C SER A 57 19.69 -32.20 24.87
N ASN A 58 18.63 -31.44 24.98
CA ASN A 58 17.64 -31.23 23.93
C ASN A 58 18.12 -30.19 22.90
N TYR A 59 18.96 -30.64 21.95
CA TYR A 59 19.46 -29.79 20.86
C TYR A 59 18.37 -29.19 19.99
N PHE A 60 17.23 -29.89 19.82
CA PHE A 60 16.08 -29.37 19.07
C PHE A 60 15.51 -28.09 19.68
N ALA A 61 15.45 -27.99 21.00
CA ALA A 61 14.95 -26.79 21.66
C ALA A 61 15.79 -25.57 21.27
N TYR A 62 17.12 -25.68 21.24
CA TYR A 62 18.01 -24.57 20.84
C TYR A 62 17.79 -24.12 19.40
N ILE A 63 17.62 -25.08 18.46
CA ILE A 63 17.34 -24.77 17.05
C ILE A 63 16.00 -24.02 16.93
N LEU A 64 14.96 -24.47 17.65
CA LEU A 64 13.64 -23.88 17.63
C LEU A 64 13.63 -22.47 18.25
N ILE A 65 14.42 -22.24 19.31
CA ILE A 65 14.60 -20.89 19.86
C ILE A 65 15.13 -19.94 18.80
N VAL A 66 16.23 -20.32 18.13
CA VAL A 66 16.85 -19.46 17.09
C VAL A 66 15.88 -19.22 15.95
N LEU A 67 15.16 -20.24 15.51
CA LEU A 67 14.16 -20.12 14.43
C LEU A 67 13.02 -19.17 14.83
N CYS A 68 12.45 -19.33 16.02
CA CYS A 68 11.38 -18.47 16.50
C CYS A 68 11.83 -17.00 16.63
N LEU A 69 13.02 -16.76 17.15
CA LEU A 69 13.58 -15.41 17.25
C LEU A 69 13.84 -14.80 15.87
N ALA A 70 14.35 -15.57 14.92
CA ALA A 70 14.55 -15.13 13.54
C ALA A 70 13.22 -14.76 12.86
N LEU A 71 12.16 -15.57 13.05
CA LEU A 71 10.83 -15.29 12.53
C LEU A 71 10.21 -14.06 13.20
N ALA A 72 10.34 -13.89 14.52
CA ALA A 72 9.88 -12.72 15.23
C ALA A 72 10.59 -11.44 14.72
N PHE A 73 11.91 -11.50 14.51
CA PHE A 73 12.68 -10.41 13.94
C PHE A 73 12.24 -10.07 12.51
N ARG A 74 12.00 -11.09 11.68
CA ARG A 74 11.49 -10.92 10.31
C ARG A 74 10.16 -10.16 10.30
N GLU A 75 9.19 -10.53 11.15
CA GLU A 75 7.89 -9.86 11.26
C GLU A 75 8.02 -8.39 11.68
N TRP A 76 8.98 -8.07 12.52
CA TRP A 76 9.27 -6.69 12.92
C TRP A 76 9.97 -5.87 11.82
N TYR A 77 10.90 -6.49 11.09
CA TYR A 77 11.77 -5.81 10.12
C TYR A 77 11.10 -5.64 8.75
N ASN A 78 10.40 -6.67 8.27
CA ASN A 78 9.86 -6.74 6.91
C ASN A 78 8.95 -5.55 6.51
N PRO A 79 7.97 -5.11 7.33
CA PRO A 79 7.14 -3.97 6.96
C PRO A 79 7.93 -2.68 6.78
N ARG A 80 9.01 -2.50 7.55
CA ARG A 80 9.87 -1.32 7.47
C ARG A 80 10.73 -1.33 6.20
N ARG A 81 11.27 -2.51 5.86
CA ARG A 81 12.06 -2.71 4.65
C ARG A 81 11.21 -2.45 3.40
N ILE A 82 10.02 -3.04 3.31
CA ILE A 82 9.11 -2.87 2.16
C ILE A 82 8.76 -1.39 1.98
N ARG A 83 8.40 -0.68 3.07
CA ARG A 83 8.10 0.74 2.97
C ARG A 83 9.29 1.54 2.43
N ARG A 84 10.49 1.26 2.90
CA ARG A 84 11.70 1.96 2.44
C ARG A 84 11.94 1.72 0.96
N SER A 85 11.89 0.48 0.52
CA SER A 85 12.06 0.11 -0.88
C SER A 85 11.03 0.80 -1.79
N LEU A 86 9.73 0.76 -1.41
CA LEU A 86 8.68 1.41 -2.20
C LEU A 86 8.83 2.94 -2.25
N VAL A 87 9.28 3.57 -1.17
CA VAL A 87 9.54 5.03 -1.18
C VAL A 87 10.73 5.35 -2.08
N GLU A 88 11.78 4.54 -2.07
CA GLU A 88 12.94 4.68 -2.96
C GLU A 88 12.50 4.55 -4.42
N THR A 89 11.69 3.56 -4.77
CA THR A 89 11.12 3.40 -6.12
C THR A 89 10.30 4.63 -6.56
N VAL A 90 9.43 5.16 -5.68
CA VAL A 90 8.64 6.38 -6.02
C VAL A 90 9.55 7.60 -6.20
N GLN A 91 10.65 7.70 -5.44
CA GLN A 91 11.63 8.77 -5.63
C GLN A 91 12.37 8.67 -6.97
N GLU A 92 12.70 7.47 -7.40
CA GLU A 92 13.36 7.19 -8.68
C GLU A 92 12.42 7.45 -9.87
N MET A 93 11.12 7.17 -9.70
CA MET A 93 10.10 7.45 -10.72
C MET A 93 9.86 8.95 -10.94
N GLY A 94 10.24 9.83 -9.99
CA GLY A 94 9.94 11.28 -10.07
C GLY A 94 8.43 11.51 -10.08
N ASP A 95 7.88 12.14 -9.15
CA ASP A 95 6.47 12.55 -8.93
C ASP A 95 5.45 12.11 -10.04
N PRO A 96 5.04 10.84 -10.09
CA PRO A 96 4.15 10.33 -11.13
C PRO A 96 2.81 11.06 -11.11
N VAL A 97 2.27 11.32 -12.31
CA VAL A 97 1.00 12.04 -12.48
C VAL A 97 -0.13 11.03 -12.68
N TYR A 98 -1.14 11.16 -11.86
CA TYR A 98 -2.36 10.36 -11.91
C TYR A 98 -3.56 11.25 -12.22
N ARG A 99 -4.60 10.65 -12.79
CA ARG A 99 -5.91 11.27 -12.98
C ARG A 99 -6.93 10.51 -12.15
N ILE A 100 -7.74 11.25 -11.40
CA ILE A 100 -8.92 10.70 -10.72
C ILE A 100 -10.17 11.23 -11.39
N GLY A 101 -11.10 10.33 -11.70
CA GLY A 101 -12.46 10.61 -12.15
C GLY A 101 -13.46 10.05 -11.16
N VAL A 102 -14.33 10.88 -10.61
CA VAL A 102 -15.42 10.46 -9.73
C VAL A 102 -16.73 10.55 -10.49
N GLY A 103 -17.36 9.42 -10.73
CA GLY A 103 -18.67 9.32 -11.36
C GLY A 103 -19.76 8.92 -10.37
N ASP A 104 -20.95 8.67 -10.88
CA ASP A 104 -22.06 8.16 -10.08
C ASP A 104 -21.89 6.65 -9.82
N GLY A 105 -21.47 6.32 -8.61
CA GLY A 105 -21.25 4.93 -8.17
C GLY A 105 -19.90 4.31 -8.57
N PHE A 106 -18.95 5.08 -9.11
CA PHE A 106 -17.61 4.60 -9.43
C PHE A 106 -16.54 5.67 -9.29
N VAL A 107 -15.31 5.23 -9.13
CA VAL A 107 -14.10 6.07 -9.16
C VAL A 107 -13.13 5.47 -10.16
N ASP A 108 -12.72 6.24 -11.14
CA ASP A 108 -11.71 5.85 -12.12
C ASP A 108 -10.36 6.48 -11.74
N ILE A 109 -9.30 5.67 -11.77
CA ILE A 109 -7.93 6.15 -11.55
C ILE A 109 -7.07 5.66 -12.70
N SER A 110 -6.40 6.58 -13.36
CA SER A 110 -5.45 6.30 -14.44
C SER A 110 -4.11 6.96 -14.18
N THR A 111 -3.05 6.36 -14.69
CA THR A 111 -1.72 6.97 -14.74
C THR A 111 -1.63 7.78 -16.02
N VAL A 112 -1.33 9.08 -15.91
CA VAL A 112 -1.22 9.99 -17.07
C VAL A 112 0.19 9.99 -17.63
N SER A 113 1.20 9.93 -16.75
CA SER A 113 2.60 9.77 -17.15
C SER A 113 3.30 8.87 -16.14
N ALA A 114 3.75 7.71 -16.62
CA ALA A 114 4.80 6.97 -15.95
C ALA A 114 6.14 7.43 -16.53
N PRO A 115 7.18 7.69 -15.73
CA PRO A 115 8.51 7.91 -16.29
C PRO A 115 8.93 6.67 -17.06
N GLU A 116 9.46 6.88 -18.26
CA GLU A 116 10.11 5.84 -19.06
C GLU A 116 11.25 5.24 -18.24
N GLY A 117 11.17 3.97 -17.85
CA GLY A 117 12.29 3.32 -17.18
C GLY A 117 12.00 2.17 -16.24
N ILE A 118 10.91 1.44 -16.40
CA ILE A 118 10.83 0.09 -15.87
C ILE A 118 10.85 -0.86 -17.07
N GLU A 119 12.05 -1.21 -17.50
CA GLU A 119 12.26 -2.41 -18.32
C GLU A 119 11.99 -3.59 -17.38
N ASP A 120 10.83 -4.24 -17.56
CA ASP A 120 10.58 -5.54 -16.94
C ASP A 120 11.61 -6.51 -17.53
N GLU A 121 12.48 -7.06 -16.67
CA GLU A 121 13.54 -8.02 -17.04
C GLU A 121 12.98 -9.37 -17.59
N ASP A 122 11.70 -9.49 -17.82
CA ASP A 122 11.09 -10.64 -18.49
C ASP A 122 10.76 -10.24 -19.93
N GLY A 123 11.77 -10.43 -20.81
CA GLY A 123 11.71 -10.13 -22.21
C GLY A 123 10.57 -10.85 -22.95
N GLU A 124 9.46 -10.19 -23.14
CA GLU A 124 8.57 -10.37 -24.27
C GLU A 124 8.39 -9.02 -24.95
N GLU A 125 9.10 -8.89 -26.09
CA GLU A 125 8.92 -7.79 -27.02
C GLU A 125 7.49 -7.82 -27.57
N GLU A 126 6.57 -7.06 -27.01
CA GLU A 126 5.39 -6.62 -27.74
C GLU A 126 5.57 -5.17 -28.17
N SER A 127 5.95 -5.08 -29.44
CA SER A 127 5.96 -3.85 -30.23
C SER A 127 4.59 -3.23 -30.32
N SER A 128 4.47 -2.02 -29.92
CA SER A 128 4.01 -0.89 -30.74
C SER A 128 3.67 0.28 -29.83
N ALA A 129 4.59 1.22 -29.80
CA ALA A 129 4.28 2.58 -29.41
C ALA A 129 3.28 3.13 -30.41
N GLU A 130 2.03 3.30 -29.98
CA GLU A 130 1.12 4.35 -30.45
C GLU A 130 -0.07 4.40 -29.49
N ASP A 131 -0.11 5.46 -28.66
CA ASP A 131 -1.33 6.16 -28.22
C ASP A 131 -2.36 5.42 -27.33
N ASP A 132 -1.96 4.40 -26.56
CA ASP A 132 -2.86 3.83 -25.56
C ASP A 132 -2.41 4.20 -24.15
N ALA A 133 -2.91 5.34 -23.66
CA ALA A 133 -2.86 5.63 -22.23
C ALA A 133 -3.47 4.43 -21.48
N PRO A 134 -2.81 3.88 -20.45
CA PRO A 134 -3.29 2.70 -19.77
C PRO A 134 -4.75 2.89 -19.32
N GLU A 135 -5.58 1.90 -19.65
CA GLU A 135 -7.01 1.96 -19.34
C GLU A 135 -7.24 2.35 -17.87
N PRO A 136 -8.17 3.26 -17.58
CA PRO A 136 -8.44 3.69 -16.23
C PRO A 136 -8.91 2.50 -15.38
N THR A 137 -8.32 2.35 -14.20
CA THR A 137 -8.80 1.35 -13.25
C THR A 137 -10.10 1.82 -12.63
N ARG A 138 -11.21 1.18 -13.02
CA ARG A 138 -12.54 1.48 -12.49
C ARG A 138 -12.80 0.76 -11.17
N ILE A 139 -13.09 1.54 -10.13
CA ILE A 139 -13.36 1.07 -8.78
C ILE A 139 -14.84 1.34 -8.48
N PRO A 140 -15.67 0.30 -8.28
CA PRO A 140 -17.05 0.52 -7.89
C PRO A 140 -17.15 1.06 -6.46
N VAL A 141 -18.05 2.00 -6.24
CA VAL A 141 -18.38 2.53 -4.91
C VAL A 141 -19.36 1.59 -4.24
N ASP A 142 -18.84 0.51 -3.69
CA ASP A 142 -19.59 -0.53 -2.99
C ASP A 142 -19.21 -0.59 -1.49
N GLU A 143 -19.70 -1.62 -0.79
CA GLU A 143 -19.37 -1.83 0.63
C GLU A 143 -17.88 -2.09 0.91
N LYS A 144 -17.13 -2.55 -0.10
CA LYS A 144 -15.70 -2.87 0.01
C LYS A 144 -14.83 -1.62 -0.07
N MET A 145 -15.33 -0.54 -0.69
CA MET A 145 -14.64 0.73 -0.78
C MET A 145 -14.67 1.44 0.57
N LYS A 146 -13.55 1.99 0.99
CA LYS A 146 -13.41 2.82 2.18
C LYS A 146 -12.57 4.05 1.86
N VAL A 147 -13.08 5.20 2.24
CA VAL A 147 -12.36 6.47 2.16
C VAL A 147 -11.87 6.83 3.56
N LEU A 148 -10.56 6.97 3.71
CA LEU A 148 -9.94 7.43 4.94
C LEU A 148 -9.34 8.81 4.70
N GLU A 149 -9.77 9.78 5.48
CA GLU A 149 -9.26 11.15 5.41
C GLU A 149 -8.15 11.37 6.43
N TYR A 150 -7.05 11.95 5.96
CA TYR A 150 -5.93 12.42 6.77
C TYR A 150 -5.73 13.93 6.56
N SER A 151 -4.77 14.54 7.26
CA SER A 151 -4.49 15.98 7.15
C SER A 151 -4.14 16.37 5.72
N GLU A 152 -3.24 15.63 5.07
CA GLU A 152 -2.62 16.00 3.79
C GLU A 152 -3.14 15.19 2.60
N PHE A 153 -3.88 14.08 2.83
CA PHE A 153 -4.32 13.18 1.76
C PHE A 153 -5.58 12.41 2.13
N PHE A 154 -6.24 11.88 1.10
CA PHE A 154 -7.23 10.81 1.22
C PHE A 154 -6.60 9.47 0.84
N LEU A 155 -6.97 8.42 1.54
CA LEU A 155 -6.62 7.05 1.23
C LEU A 155 -7.89 6.31 0.80
N LEU A 156 -8.00 6.03 -0.48
CA LEU A 156 -9.10 5.26 -1.05
C LEU A 156 -8.71 3.79 -1.01
N LEU A 157 -9.44 2.99 -0.27
CA LEU A 157 -9.18 1.56 -0.09
C LEU A 157 -10.26 0.76 -0.78
N TYR A 158 -9.86 -0.20 -1.58
CA TYR A 158 -10.76 -1.21 -2.13
C TYR A 158 -10.40 -2.59 -1.57
N GLY A 159 -11.27 -3.11 -0.72
CA GLY A 159 -10.96 -4.29 0.08
C GLY A 159 -9.86 -4.02 1.13
N LYS A 160 -8.89 -4.93 1.24
CA LYS A 160 -7.78 -4.83 2.21
C LYS A 160 -6.41 -4.76 1.55
N GLN A 161 -6.33 -4.87 0.24
CA GLN A 161 -5.07 -5.05 -0.49
C GLN A 161 -4.75 -3.89 -1.42
N VAL A 162 -5.76 -3.28 -2.01
CA VAL A 162 -5.58 -2.20 -2.96
C VAL A 162 -5.91 -0.88 -2.29
N PHE A 163 -5.03 0.10 -2.46
CA PHE A 163 -5.26 1.45 -1.99
C PHE A 163 -4.69 2.47 -2.97
N TYR A 164 -5.35 3.62 -3.04
CA TYR A 164 -4.94 4.75 -3.83
C TYR A 164 -4.79 5.97 -2.94
N ILE A 165 -3.80 6.78 -3.24
CA ILE A 165 -3.46 7.98 -2.48
C ILE A 165 -3.90 9.18 -3.29
N VAL A 166 -4.74 10.03 -2.72
CA VAL A 166 -5.15 11.30 -3.34
C VAL A 166 -4.71 12.43 -2.42
N PRO A 167 -3.66 13.18 -2.78
CA PRO A 167 -3.19 14.30 -1.97
C PRO A 167 -4.23 15.41 -1.97
N LYS A 168 -4.39 16.11 -0.85
CA LYS A 168 -5.28 17.27 -0.75
C LYS A 168 -4.67 18.51 -1.43
N LYS A 169 -3.34 18.51 -1.56
CA LYS A 169 -2.63 19.59 -2.24
C LYS A 169 -3.09 19.71 -3.69
N GLY A 170 -3.57 20.89 -4.07
CA GLY A 170 -4.11 21.13 -5.40
C GLY A 170 -5.61 20.91 -5.53
N PHE A 171 -6.30 20.34 -4.54
CA PHE A 171 -7.76 20.21 -4.50
C PHE A 171 -8.40 21.38 -3.74
N THR A 172 -9.53 21.86 -4.24
CA THR A 172 -10.36 22.83 -3.55
C THR A 172 -11.19 22.17 -2.44
N ASP A 173 -11.71 22.97 -1.51
CA ASP A 173 -12.55 22.46 -0.43
C ASP A 173 -13.80 21.70 -0.94
N LYS A 174 -14.39 22.16 -2.05
CA LYS A 174 -15.54 21.52 -2.68
C LYS A 174 -15.16 20.15 -3.27
N GLU A 175 -14.01 20.04 -3.92
CA GLU A 175 -13.50 18.79 -4.48
C GLU A 175 -13.15 17.80 -3.35
N CYS A 176 -12.57 18.28 -2.26
CA CYS A 176 -12.35 17.48 -1.05
C CYS A 176 -13.66 17.00 -0.42
N GLU A 177 -14.71 17.80 -0.47
CA GLU A 177 -16.04 17.41 0.01
C GLU A 177 -16.66 16.32 -0.86
N ILE A 178 -16.50 16.38 -2.19
CA ILE A 178 -16.91 15.30 -3.10
C ILE A 178 -16.20 14.00 -2.73
N LEU A 179 -14.87 14.03 -2.57
CA LEU A 179 -14.08 12.86 -2.18
C LEU A 179 -14.49 12.29 -0.82
N ARG A 180 -14.83 13.15 0.14
CA ARG A 180 -15.33 12.75 1.47
C ARG A 180 -16.69 12.07 1.41
N ASN A 181 -17.54 12.49 0.46
CA ASN A 181 -18.92 12.04 0.33
C ASN A 181 -19.11 10.92 -0.71
N ILE A 182 -18.05 10.42 -1.35
CA ILE A 182 -18.13 9.33 -2.35
C ILE A 182 -18.95 8.14 -1.83
N LYS A 183 -18.95 7.89 -0.53
CA LYS A 183 -19.62 6.75 0.09
C LYS A 183 -20.85 7.15 0.95
N LYS A 184 -21.37 8.32 0.80
CA LYS A 184 -22.66 8.64 1.43
C LYS A 184 -23.77 8.43 0.41
#